data_47ebec39f4315f73a9cb90e8205c0b17
#
_entry.id   47ebec39f4315f73a9cb90e8205c0b17
#
_cell.length_a   1.000
_cell.length_b   1.000
_cell.length_c   1.000
_cell.angle_alpha   90.00
_cell.angle_beta   90.00
_cell.angle_gamma   90.00
#
_symmetry.space_group_name_H-M   'P 1'
#
loop_
_entity.id
_entity.type
_entity.pdbx_description
1 polymer ?
#
loop_
_entity_poly.entity_id
_entity_poly.type
_entity_poly.pdbx_seq_one_letter_code
_entity_poly.pdbx_strand_id
1 'polypeptide(L)'
;FLVNEITQPVGATNIVSQALNQNGINYYAQSLYVQSPDDENMLFYNTQKLGLVDQNTISTSLRDFNEYILYYKEPGMTAQSDTVYFYVYAAHLKAGNTASDIAQRGSETSVLKSYLSTRGNPENTVVAGDMNIYNNSEAAYINLTGSTQANLYDVVGSGIWHSNAFYKMHFTQSTRIVAIDGGSTGGMDDRFDMVLFSDDMQTGSKGAK
;
A
#
# COMPACT_ATOMS: atom_id res chain seq x y z
N PHE A 1 3.34 -9.06 -2.04
CA PHE A 1 4.24 -7.97 -1.66
C PHE A 1 3.83 -6.72 -2.42
N LEU A 2 3.72 -5.59 -1.73
CA LEU A 2 3.69 -4.26 -2.34
C LEU A 2 5.09 -3.65 -2.19
N VAL A 3 5.60 -3.07 -3.27
CA VAL A 3 6.92 -2.45 -3.30
C VAL A 3 6.78 -1.07 -3.91
N ASN A 4 7.31 -0.07 -3.25
CA ASN A 4 7.41 1.31 -3.75
C ASN A 4 8.79 1.56 -4.38
N GLU A 5 8.94 2.67 -5.07
CA GLU A 5 10.21 3.16 -5.64
C GLU A 5 10.81 2.26 -6.73
N ILE A 6 9.97 1.61 -7.52
CA ILE A 6 10.42 0.89 -8.71
C ILE A 6 10.58 1.89 -9.87
N THR A 7 11.79 2.32 -10.14
CA THR A 7 12.09 3.36 -11.14
C THR A 7 12.16 2.87 -12.58
N GLN A 8 12.25 1.55 -12.79
CA GLN A 8 12.37 0.95 -14.13
C GLN A 8 11.71 -0.44 -14.20
N PRO A 9 11.08 -0.81 -15.34
CA PRO A 9 10.46 -2.14 -15.49
C PRO A 9 11.42 -3.31 -15.24
N VAL A 10 12.69 -3.15 -15.56
CA VAL A 10 13.72 -4.17 -15.33
C VAL A 10 13.91 -4.46 -13.83
N GLY A 11 13.74 -3.45 -12.96
CA GLY A 11 13.78 -3.64 -11.51
C GLY A 11 12.72 -4.61 -11.03
N ALA A 12 11.48 -4.45 -11.49
CA ALA A 12 10.39 -5.36 -11.18
C ALA A 12 10.67 -6.79 -11.70
N THR A 13 11.15 -6.92 -12.95
CA THR A 13 11.51 -8.21 -13.53
C THR A 13 12.62 -8.90 -12.74
N ASN A 14 13.63 -8.14 -12.27
CA ASN A 14 14.71 -8.67 -11.45
C ASN A 14 14.22 -9.16 -10.08
N ILE A 15 13.28 -8.47 -9.45
CA ILE A 15 12.66 -8.93 -8.18
C ILE A 15 12.02 -10.30 -8.39
N VAL A 16 11.23 -10.48 -9.45
CA VAL A 16 10.62 -11.80 -9.74
C VAL A 16 11.68 -12.86 -10.02
N SER A 17 12.60 -12.58 -10.94
CA SER A 17 13.53 -13.60 -11.46
C SER A 17 14.71 -13.91 -10.55
N GLN A 18 15.18 -12.93 -9.77
CA GLN A 18 16.40 -13.04 -8.97
C GLN A 18 16.17 -13.12 -7.46
N ALA A 19 14.95 -12.81 -6.99
CA ALA A 19 14.61 -12.88 -5.58
C ALA A 19 13.45 -13.83 -5.28
N LEU A 20 12.31 -13.66 -5.96
CA LEU A 20 11.10 -14.43 -5.61
C LEU A 20 11.08 -15.82 -6.24
N ASN A 21 11.44 -15.95 -7.51
CA ASN A 21 11.44 -17.21 -8.25
C ASN A 21 12.86 -17.83 -8.27
N GLN A 22 13.32 -18.24 -7.11
CA GLN A 22 14.62 -18.88 -6.91
C GLN A 22 14.47 -20.25 -6.22
N ASN A 23 15.50 -21.07 -6.32
CA ASN A 23 15.58 -22.36 -5.62
C ASN A 23 14.37 -23.29 -5.88
N GLY A 24 13.92 -23.37 -7.14
CA GLY A 24 12.77 -24.18 -7.54
C GLY A 24 11.40 -23.52 -7.37
N ILE A 25 11.33 -22.31 -6.82
CA ILE A 25 10.14 -21.49 -6.78
C ILE A 25 9.96 -20.80 -8.14
N ASN A 26 8.74 -20.88 -8.70
CA ASN A 26 8.43 -20.33 -10.04
C ASN A 26 6.98 -19.81 -10.16
N TYR A 27 6.36 -19.51 -9.03
CA TYR A 27 4.93 -19.16 -8.97
C TYR A 27 4.65 -17.73 -8.54
N TYR A 28 5.66 -16.88 -8.46
CA TYR A 28 5.43 -15.44 -8.28
C TYR A 28 5.32 -14.74 -9.62
N ALA A 29 4.38 -13.83 -9.71
CA ALA A 29 4.21 -12.89 -10.82
C ALA A 29 4.19 -11.46 -10.31
N GLN A 30 4.37 -10.52 -11.23
CA GLN A 30 4.26 -9.08 -10.98
C GLN A 30 3.03 -8.52 -11.70
N SER A 31 2.51 -7.40 -11.19
CA SER A 31 1.55 -6.54 -11.89
C SER A 31 2.18 -5.88 -13.13
N LEU A 32 1.37 -5.25 -13.96
CA LEU A 32 1.90 -4.42 -15.04
C LEU A 32 2.62 -3.20 -14.46
N TYR A 33 3.76 -2.89 -15.04
CA TYR A 33 4.46 -1.64 -14.77
C TYR A 33 3.74 -0.51 -15.51
N VAL A 34 3.31 0.52 -14.78
CA VAL A 34 2.65 1.69 -15.34
C VAL A 34 3.45 2.91 -14.93
N GLN A 35 3.96 3.66 -15.91
CA GLN A 35 4.76 4.84 -15.65
C GLN A 35 3.92 5.95 -15.01
N SER A 36 4.27 6.41 -13.81
CA SER A 36 3.73 7.59 -13.15
C SER A 36 4.69 8.79 -13.24
N PRO A 37 4.30 9.97 -12.74
CA PRO A 37 5.18 11.14 -12.82
C PRO A 37 6.47 11.05 -12.01
N ASP A 38 6.53 10.19 -10.98
CA ASP A 38 7.71 10.02 -10.11
C ASP A 38 8.09 8.54 -10.02
N ASP A 39 7.91 7.89 -8.87
CA ASP A 39 8.24 6.48 -8.64
C ASP A 39 7.01 5.58 -8.76
N GLU A 40 7.23 4.31 -9.11
CA GLU A 40 6.17 3.33 -9.31
C GLU A 40 5.93 2.46 -8.08
N ASN A 41 4.66 2.10 -7.90
CA ASN A 41 4.24 1.06 -6.98
C ASN A 41 3.99 -0.24 -7.74
N MET A 42 4.48 -1.35 -7.23
CA MET A 42 4.33 -2.65 -7.87
C MET A 42 3.77 -3.70 -6.92
N LEU A 43 2.90 -4.55 -7.45
CA LEU A 43 2.43 -5.74 -6.77
C LEU A 43 3.19 -6.98 -7.27
N PHE A 44 3.67 -7.80 -6.33
CA PHE A 44 4.18 -9.14 -6.58
C PHE A 44 3.33 -10.15 -5.81
N TYR A 45 2.81 -11.17 -6.48
CA TYR A 45 1.85 -12.09 -5.87
C TYR A 45 2.12 -13.54 -6.23
N ASN A 46 1.71 -14.43 -5.34
CA ASN A 46 1.78 -15.88 -5.54
C ASN A 46 0.62 -16.35 -6.41
N THR A 47 0.89 -16.75 -7.65
CA THR A 47 -0.10 -17.17 -8.65
C THR A 47 -0.80 -18.48 -8.33
N GLN A 48 -0.25 -19.29 -7.42
CA GLN A 48 -0.92 -20.50 -6.93
C GLN A 48 -2.03 -20.17 -5.92
N LYS A 49 -1.92 -19.03 -5.22
CA LYS A 49 -2.87 -18.62 -4.18
C LYS A 49 -3.81 -17.51 -4.63
N LEU A 50 -3.33 -16.63 -5.49
CA LEU A 50 -4.05 -15.43 -5.91
C LEU A 50 -4.15 -15.34 -7.42
N GLY A 51 -5.24 -14.77 -7.91
CA GLY A 51 -5.40 -14.31 -9.27
C GLY A 51 -5.52 -12.79 -9.28
N LEU A 52 -4.81 -12.13 -10.18
CA LEU A 52 -4.99 -10.71 -10.49
C LEU A 52 -6.06 -10.59 -11.58
N VAL A 53 -7.15 -9.90 -11.26
CA VAL A 53 -8.30 -9.71 -12.16
C VAL A 53 -8.14 -8.46 -12.98
N ASP A 54 -7.75 -7.36 -12.29
CA ASP A 54 -7.67 -6.04 -12.91
C ASP A 54 -6.66 -5.18 -12.18
N GLN A 55 -6.22 -4.13 -12.85
CA GLN A 55 -5.28 -3.13 -12.34
C GLN A 55 -5.68 -1.76 -12.87
N ASN A 56 -5.78 -0.78 -11.98
CA ASN A 56 -6.10 0.59 -12.33
C ASN A 56 -5.10 1.57 -11.69
N THR A 57 -4.96 2.73 -12.31
CA THR A 57 -4.15 3.82 -11.79
C THR A 57 -5.06 4.96 -11.37
N ILE A 58 -4.82 5.51 -10.18
CA ILE A 58 -5.54 6.65 -9.62
C ILE A 58 -4.57 7.82 -9.61
N SER A 59 -4.71 8.69 -10.59
CA SER A 59 -3.74 9.76 -10.82
C SER A 59 -3.82 10.84 -9.76
N THR A 60 -2.66 11.22 -9.26
CA THR A 60 -2.45 12.39 -8.41
C THR A 60 -1.49 13.38 -9.06
N SER A 61 -1.17 14.46 -8.36
CA SER A 61 -0.23 15.48 -8.87
C SER A 61 1.25 15.09 -8.72
N LEU A 62 1.57 14.02 -8.01
CA LEU A 62 2.95 13.60 -7.77
C LEU A 62 3.14 12.09 -8.02
N ARG A 63 2.59 11.23 -7.18
CA ARG A 63 2.70 9.77 -7.28
C ARG A 63 1.31 9.16 -7.32
N ASP A 64 1.07 8.34 -8.32
CA ASP A 64 -0.22 7.71 -8.50
C ASP A 64 -0.43 6.58 -7.48
N PHE A 65 -1.68 6.36 -7.06
CA PHE A 65 -2.03 5.11 -6.41
C PHE A 65 -2.29 4.03 -7.47
N ASN A 66 -1.95 2.80 -7.14
CA ASN A 66 -2.27 1.66 -8.00
C ASN A 66 -3.28 0.76 -7.30
N GLU A 67 -4.43 0.56 -7.94
CA GLU A 67 -5.43 -0.42 -7.53
C GLU A 67 -5.11 -1.77 -8.17
N TYR A 68 -5.15 -2.83 -7.37
CA TYR A 68 -5.06 -4.21 -7.81
C TYR A 68 -6.28 -4.97 -7.29
N ILE A 69 -7.04 -5.60 -8.20
CA ILE A 69 -8.18 -6.42 -7.84
C ILE A 69 -7.73 -7.88 -7.89
N LEU A 70 -7.68 -8.50 -6.73
CA LEU A 70 -7.23 -9.87 -6.55
C LEU A 70 -8.37 -10.78 -6.12
N TYR A 71 -8.25 -12.07 -6.36
CA TYR A 71 -9.09 -13.09 -5.76
C TYR A 71 -8.25 -14.22 -5.19
N TYR A 72 -8.76 -14.86 -4.15
CA TYR A 72 -8.15 -16.05 -3.58
C TYR A 72 -8.53 -17.29 -4.38
N LYS A 73 -7.55 -18.12 -4.70
CA LYS A 73 -7.71 -19.41 -5.40
C LYS A 73 -7.84 -20.53 -4.37
N GLU A 74 -9.05 -21.01 -4.17
CA GLU A 74 -9.29 -22.18 -3.32
C GLU A 74 -9.06 -23.49 -4.09
N PRO A 75 -8.55 -24.54 -3.42
CA PRO A 75 -8.49 -25.87 -4.02
C PRO A 75 -9.89 -26.35 -4.44
N GLY A 76 -10.06 -26.74 -5.69
CA GLY A 76 -11.34 -27.19 -6.24
C GLY A 76 -12.29 -26.06 -6.67
N MET A 77 -11.85 -24.82 -6.69
CA MET A 77 -12.61 -23.69 -7.21
C MET A 77 -13.06 -23.92 -8.65
N THR A 78 -14.33 -23.69 -8.95
CA THR A 78 -14.94 -23.77 -10.27
C THR A 78 -15.40 -22.39 -10.72
N ALA A 79 -15.78 -22.26 -11.99
CA ALA A 79 -16.34 -21.01 -12.52
C ALA A 79 -17.66 -20.59 -11.84
N GLN A 80 -18.33 -21.49 -11.12
CA GLN A 80 -19.56 -21.24 -10.37
C GLN A 80 -19.32 -20.99 -8.88
N SER A 81 -18.06 -21.05 -8.42
CA SER A 81 -17.74 -20.76 -7.02
C SER A 81 -17.90 -19.29 -6.72
N ASP A 82 -18.44 -18.97 -5.54
CA ASP A 82 -18.42 -17.60 -5.02
C ASP A 82 -16.96 -17.15 -4.86
N THR A 83 -16.67 -15.99 -5.40
CA THR A 83 -15.30 -15.44 -5.44
C THR A 83 -15.20 -14.28 -4.46
N VAL A 84 -14.27 -14.40 -3.52
CA VAL A 84 -13.91 -13.29 -2.62
C VAL A 84 -12.83 -12.43 -3.31
N TYR A 85 -13.18 -11.19 -3.56
CA TYR A 85 -12.26 -10.22 -4.14
C TYR A 85 -11.60 -9.38 -3.04
N PHE A 86 -10.34 -9.02 -3.28
CA PHE A 86 -9.56 -8.10 -2.47
C PHE A 86 -9.19 -6.89 -3.32
N TYR A 87 -9.44 -5.72 -2.81
CA TYR A 87 -9.08 -4.45 -3.44
C TYR A 87 -7.85 -3.89 -2.74
N VAL A 88 -6.71 -3.96 -3.39
CA VAL A 88 -5.42 -3.58 -2.81
C VAL A 88 -4.94 -2.30 -3.48
N TYR A 89 -4.70 -1.28 -2.68
CA TYR A 89 -4.21 0.02 -3.14
C TYR A 89 -2.80 0.24 -2.64
N ALA A 90 -1.84 0.32 -3.55
CA ALA A 90 -0.48 0.69 -3.23
C ALA A 90 -0.36 2.21 -3.19
N ALA A 91 0.30 2.71 -2.17
CA ALA A 91 0.48 4.12 -1.90
C ALA A 91 1.96 4.47 -1.69
N HIS A 92 2.39 5.61 -2.22
CA HIS A 92 3.65 6.26 -1.85
C HIS A 92 3.40 7.77 -1.82
N LEU A 93 3.15 8.31 -0.64
CA LEU A 93 2.77 9.72 -0.49
C LEU A 93 3.99 10.64 -0.48
N LYS A 94 3.74 11.94 -0.62
CA LYS A 94 4.77 12.98 -0.62
C LYS A 94 5.66 12.88 0.62
N ALA A 95 6.97 12.71 0.40
CA ALA A 95 7.98 12.74 1.47
C ALA A 95 8.20 14.17 1.99
N GLY A 96 8.77 14.27 3.21
CA GLY A 96 9.11 15.55 3.84
C GLY A 96 8.10 16.01 4.88
N ASN A 97 8.51 17.00 5.69
CA ASN A 97 7.75 17.45 6.87
C ASN A 97 7.51 18.98 6.87
N THR A 98 7.56 19.62 5.71
CA THR A 98 7.12 21.02 5.59
C THR A 98 5.61 21.11 5.54
N ALA A 99 5.04 22.29 5.83
CA ALA A 99 3.61 22.50 5.73
C ALA A 99 3.05 22.19 4.32
N SER A 100 3.84 22.44 3.26
CA SER A 100 3.44 22.10 1.89
C SER A 100 3.46 20.59 1.63
N ASP A 101 4.43 19.84 2.18
CA ASP A 101 4.48 18.38 2.04
C ASP A 101 3.28 17.71 2.74
N ILE A 102 2.96 18.18 3.95
CA ILE A 102 1.79 17.72 4.73
C ILE A 102 0.48 18.01 3.96
N ALA A 103 0.34 19.22 3.40
CA ALA A 103 -0.83 19.59 2.61
C ALA A 103 -0.94 18.73 1.33
N GLN A 104 0.18 18.43 0.68
CA GLN A 104 0.24 17.58 -0.51
C GLN A 104 -0.27 16.16 -0.19
N ARG A 105 0.22 15.51 0.89
CA ARG A 105 -0.29 14.21 1.33
C ARG A 105 -1.79 14.22 1.61
N GLY A 106 -2.29 15.30 2.22
CA GLY A 106 -3.73 15.50 2.43
C GLY A 106 -4.52 15.53 1.13
N SER A 107 -3.99 16.20 0.10
CA SER A 107 -4.60 16.24 -1.22
C SER A 107 -4.58 14.88 -1.92
N GLU A 108 -3.47 14.16 -1.88
CA GLU A 108 -3.32 12.82 -2.45
C GLU A 108 -4.34 11.84 -1.83
N THR A 109 -4.42 11.79 -0.51
CA THR A 109 -5.36 10.91 0.18
C THR A 109 -6.82 11.31 -0.04
N SER A 110 -7.13 12.59 -0.28
CA SER A 110 -8.47 13.02 -0.68
C SER A 110 -8.87 12.47 -2.05
N VAL A 111 -7.92 12.38 -3.00
CA VAL A 111 -8.15 11.75 -4.31
C VAL A 111 -8.49 10.27 -4.14
N LEU A 112 -7.69 9.53 -3.34
CA LEU A 112 -7.97 8.12 -3.06
C LEU A 112 -9.34 7.92 -2.42
N LYS A 113 -9.70 8.73 -1.42
CA LYS A 113 -11.01 8.66 -0.75
C LYS A 113 -12.17 8.90 -1.71
N SER A 114 -12.02 9.88 -2.58
CA SER A 114 -13.02 10.15 -3.62
C SER A 114 -13.17 8.97 -4.57
N TYR A 115 -12.07 8.36 -4.98
CA TYR A 115 -12.07 7.16 -5.81
C TYR A 115 -12.77 5.99 -5.11
N LEU A 116 -12.41 5.67 -3.87
CA LEU A 116 -13.06 4.62 -3.07
C LEU A 116 -14.57 4.84 -2.97
N SER A 117 -15.01 6.10 -2.76
CA SER A 117 -16.42 6.45 -2.73
C SER A 117 -17.12 6.18 -4.07
N THR A 118 -16.50 6.52 -5.21
CA THR A 118 -17.08 6.24 -6.54
C THR A 118 -17.15 4.75 -6.84
N ARG A 119 -16.27 3.95 -6.24
CA ARG A 119 -16.28 2.47 -6.30
C ARG A 119 -17.31 1.86 -5.35
N GLY A 120 -18.05 2.66 -4.60
CA GLY A 120 -19.03 2.19 -3.61
C GLY A 120 -18.42 1.68 -2.31
N ASN A 121 -17.18 2.11 -1.99
CA ASN A 121 -16.41 1.66 -0.83
C ASN A 121 -16.30 0.13 -0.78
N PRO A 122 -15.53 -0.48 -1.65
CA PRO A 122 -15.48 -1.93 -1.77
C PRO A 122 -15.03 -2.58 -0.47
N GLU A 123 -15.65 -3.72 -0.16
CA GLU A 123 -15.26 -4.58 0.93
C GLU A 123 -13.91 -5.25 0.66
N ASN A 124 -13.27 -5.81 1.70
CA ASN A 124 -11.94 -6.43 1.60
C ASN A 124 -10.90 -5.48 0.99
N THR A 125 -10.95 -4.22 1.37
CA THR A 125 -10.02 -3.18 0.91
C THR A 125 -8.78 -3.11 1.80
N VAL A 126 -7.62 -3.08 1.17
CA VAL A 126 -6.31 -2.83 1.81
C VAL A 126 -5.64 -1.65 1.14
N VAL A 127 -5.19 -0.69 1.91
CA VAL A 127 -4.32 0.41 1.46
C VAL A 127 -2.98 0.26 2.16
N ALA A 128 -1.90 0.11 1.42
CA ALA A 128 -0.59 -0.11 2.01
C ALA A 128 0.54 0.54 1.21
N GLY A 129 1.64 0.85 1.89
CA GLY A 129 2.85 1.41 1.32
C GLY A 129 3.47 2.50 2.20
N ASP A 130 4.38 3.27 1.63
CA ASP A 130 5.04 4.39 2.30
C ASP A 130 4.11 5.63 2.31
N MET A 131 3.49 5.86 3.46
CA MET A 131 2.57 6.97 3.64
C MET A 131 3.28 8.29 3.99
N ASN A 132 4.54 8.25 4.37
CA ASN A 132 5.31 9.42 4.80
C ASN A 132 4.59 10.32 5.84
N ILE A 133 3.66 9.75 6.62
CA ILE A 133 2.85 10.44 7.63
C ILE A 133 3.59 10.41 8.97
N TYR A 134 3.75 11.55 9.63
CA TYR A 134 4.49 11.67 10.89
C TYR A 134 3.62 11.49 12.14
N ASN A 135 2.32 11.77 12.02
CA ASN A 135 1.38 11.63 13.15
C ASN A 135 -0.08 11.62 12.70
N ASN A 136 -0.96 11.27 13.62
CA ASN A 136 -2.39 11.14 13.38
C ASN A 136 -3.17 12.45 13.22
N SER A 137 -2.55 13.61 13.41
CA SER A 137 -3.20 14.91 13.21
C SER A 137 -3.08 15.40 11.76
N GLU A 138 -2.26 14.74 10.93
CA GLU A 138 -2.18 15.10 9.52
C GLU A 138 -3.49 14.80 8.78
N ALA A 139 -3.86 15.72 7.88
CA ALA A 139 -5.04 15.55 7.05
C ALA A 139 -5.03 14.21 6.28
N ALA A 140 -3.86 13.76 5.86
CA ALA A 140 -3.70 12.47 5.18
C ALA A 140 -4.16 11.29 6.04
N TYR A 141 -3.74 11.23 7.31
CA TYR A 141 -4.17 10.17 8.23
C TYR A 141 -5.67 10.25 8.52
N ILE A 142 -6.18 11.47 8.77
CA ILE A 142 -7.60 11.71 9.03
C ILE A 142 -8.45 11.31 7.83
N ASN A 143 -8.03 11.61 6.61
CA ASN A 143 -8.71 11.20 5.40
C ASN A 143 -8.80 9.66 5.29
N LEU A 144 -7.72 8.95 5.59
CA LEU A 144 -7.68 7.49 5.47
C LEU A 144 -8.47 6.78 6.58
N THR A 145 -8.39 7.27 7.83
CA THR A 145 -8.96 6.57 9.01
C THR A 145 -10.20 7.24 9.61
N GLY A 146 -10.57 8.42 9.13
CA GLY A 146 -11.70 9.18 9.66
C GLY A 146 -13.08 8.67 9.21
N SER A 147 -14.10 8.94 10.01
CA SER A 147 -15.40 8.26 10.08
C SER A 147 -16.42 8.54 8.98
N THR A 148 -16.08 9.19 7.88
CA THR A 148 -17.14 9.68 6.99
C THR A 148 -17.43 8.87 5.73
N GLN A 149 -16.50 8.07 5.21
CA GLN A 149 -16.71 7.15 4.08
C GLN A 149 -15.48 6.23 3.94
N ALA A 150 -15.67 4.94 3.69
CA ALA A 150 -14.60 3.96 3.54
C ALA A 150 -13.52 4.10 4.63
N ASN A 151 -13.92 3.92 5.89
CA ASN A 151 -12.99 3.94 7.00
C ASN A 151 -12.00 2.82 6.87
N LEU A 152 -10.74 3.17 6.84
CA LEU A 152 -9.68 2.21 6.94
C LEU A 152 -9.23 2.11 8.39
N TYR A 153 -9.08 0.90 8.86
CA TYR A 153 -8.62 0.60 10.19
C TYR A 153 -7.09 0.49 10.24
N ASP A 154 -6.50 1.18 11.20
CA ASP A 154 -5.08 1.09 11.51
C ASP A 154 -4.87 0.21 12.74
N VAL A 155 -4.26 -0.97 12.60
CA VAL A 155 -4.02 -1.93 13.71
C VAL A 155 -3.09 -1.40 14.79
N VAL A 156 -2.20 -0.48 14.46
CA VAL A 156 -1.29 0.16 15.43
C VAL A 156 -2.03 1.23 16.21
N GLY A 157 -3.06 1.79 15.61
CA GLY A 157 -3.85 2.87 16.19
C GLY A 157 -3.24 4.26 15.98
N SER A 158 -4.03 5.26 16.35
CA SER A 158 -3.67 6.67 16.22
C SER A 158 -2.64 7.09 17.27
N GLY A 159 -1.75 8.04 16.90
CA GLY A 159 -0.79 8.61 17.82
C GLY A 159 0.23 9.52 17.17
N ILE A 160 1.11 10.07 17.99
CA ILE A 160 2.31 10.79 17.54
C ILE A 160 3.46 9.80 17.63
N TRP A 161 3.83 9.22 16.49
CA TRP A 161 4.90 8.21 16.41
C TRP A 161 6.27 8.82 16.09
N HIS A 162 6.32 9.98 15.44
CA HIS A 162 7.58 10.65 15.12
C HIS A 162 8.44 10.85 16.36
N SER A 163 9.65 10.32 16.33
CA SER A 163 10.65 10.38 17.41
C SER A 163 10.11 9.92 18.79
N ASN A 164 9.09 9.06 18.81
CA ASN A 164 8.44 8.61 20.04
C ASN A 164 8.76 7.15 20.33
N ALA A 165 9.63 6.92 21.32
CA ALA A 165 10.11 5.60 21.72
C ALA A 165 8.98 4.60 22.11
N PHE A 166 7.78 5.08 22.44
CA PHE A 166 6.61 4.20 22.68
C PHE A 166 6.26 3.39 21.44
N TYR A 167 6.44 3.97 20.24
CA TYR A 167 6.15 3.34 18.96
C TYR A 167 7.34 2.63 18.31
N LYS A 168 8.47 2.47 18.99
CA LYS A 168 9.71 1.91 18.42
C LYS A 168 9.55 0.52 17.76
N MET A 169 8.57 -0.27 18.21
CA MET A 169 8.26 -1.59 17.63
C MET A 169 7.51 -1.51 16.31
N HIS A 170 7.07 -0.31 15.93
CA HIS A 170 6.30 -0.04 14.73
C HIS A 170 7.04 0.86 13.73
N PHE A 171 8.29 1.24 14.03
CA PHE A 171 9.10 2.03 13.10
C PHE A 171 9.49 1.20 11.89
N THR A 172 9.36 1.78 10.72
CA THR A 172 9.56 1.11 9.43
C THR A 172 10.61 1.78 8.55
N GLN A 173 11.17 2.90 8.99
CA GLN A 173 12.24 3.58 8.27
C GLN A 173 13.48 2.73 8.06
N SER A 174 14.32 3.18 7.11
CA SER A 174 15.68 2.69 6.96
C SER A 174 16.47 2.80 8.27
N THR A 175 17.21 1.75 8.63
CA THR A 175 18.12 1.74 9.77
C THR A 175 19.42 2.51 9.49
N ARG A 176 19.61 3.04 8.28
CA ARG A 176 20.82 3.75 7.87
C ARG A 176 20.90 5.13 8.51
N ILE A 177 22.05 5.47 9.04
CA ILE A 177 22.36 6.81 9.58
C ILE A 177 23.09 7.68 8.57
N VAL A 178 23.57 7.11 7.47
CA VAL A 178 24.18 7.81 6.33
C VAL A 178 23.64 7.28 5.01
N ALA A 179 23.50 8.14 4.03
CA ALA A 179 23.14 7.73 2.67
C ALA A 179 24.29 6.94 2.05
N ILE A 180 23.99 5.73 1.55
CA ILE A 180 24.92 4.87 0.82
C ILE A 180 24.23 4.47 -0.48
N ASP A 181 24.96 4.57 -1.59
CA ASP A 181 24.48 4.14 -2.91
C ASP A 181 23.13 4.75 -3.34
N GLY A 182 22.91 6.02 -3.01
CA GLY A 182 21.68 6.73 -3.35
C GLY A 182 20.47 6.39 -2.46
N GLY A 183 20.63 5.49 -1.51
CA GLY A 183 19.55 5.16 -0.56
C GLY A 183 19.33 6.25 0.47
N SER A 184 18.10 6.33 0.99
CA SER A 184 17.74 7.31 2.01
C SER A 184 18.44 7.03 3.35
N THR A 185 18.68 8.10 4.12
CA THR A 185 18.90 7.98 5.55
C THR A 185 17.56 7.80 6.25
N GLY A 186 17.54 7.05 7.33
CA GLY A 186 16.35 6.87 8.17
C GLY A 186 16.61 7.38 9.58
N GLY A 187 16.77 6.50 10.50
CA GLY A 187 17.02 6.81 11.90
C GLY A 187 16.21 5.95 12.85
N MET A 188 15.27 5.19 12.32
CA MET A 188 14.35 4.36 13.13
C MET A 188 13.57 5.21 14.15
N ASP A 189 13.02 6.31 13.69
CA ASP A 189 12.23 7.22 14.52
C ASP A 189 10.84 7.55 13.94
N ASP A 190 10.50 6.93 12.78
CA ASP A 190 9.21 7.11 12.13
C ASP A 190 8.58 5.78 11.66
N ARG A 191 7.26 5.80 11.56
CA ARG A 191 6.42 4.74 11.01
C ARG A 191 5.82 5.23 9.69
N PHE A 192 6.57 5.10 8.61
CA PHE A 192 6.12 5.56 7.28
C PHE A 192 5.33 4.51 6.53
N ASP A 193 5.75 3.24 6.61
CA ASP A 193 4.99 2.15 6.00
C ASP A 193 3.79 1.78 6.87
N MET A 194 2.62 1.80 6.26
CA MET A 194 1.37 1.45 6.92
C MET A 194 0.62 0.41 6.11
N VAL A 195 -0.15 -0.42 6.81
CA VAL A 195 -1.17 -1.29 6.23
C VAL A 195 -2.48 -0.95 6.91
N LEU A 196 -3.39 -0.42 6.12
CA LEU A 196 -4.74 -0.03 6.54
C LEU A 196 -5.74 -0.92 5.81
N PHE A 197 -6.83 -1.31 6.45
CA PHE A 197 -7.82 -2.16 5.83
C PHE A 197 -9.25 -1.79 6.23
N SER A 198 -10.20 -2.19 5.40
CA SER A 198 -11.61 -1.89 5.62
C SER A 198 -12.17 -2.59 6.86
N ASP A 199 -13.21 -2.03 7.44
CA ASP A 199 -13.84 -2.49 8.69
C ASP A 199 -14.37 -3.94 8.62
N ASP A 200 -14.85 -4.36 7.46
CA ASP A 200 -15.30 -5.74 7.21
C ASP A 200 -14.17 -6.76 7.38
N MET A 201 -12.94 -6.42 7.02
CA MET A 201 -11.77 -7.27 7.24
C MET A 201 -11.42 -7.39 8.74
N GLN A 202 -11.63 -6.34 9.53
CA GLN A 202 -11.44 -6.37 10.97
C GLN A 202 -12.44 -7.30 11.64
N THR A 203 -13.70 -7.22 11.23
CA THR A 203 -14.78 -8.00 11.83
C THR A 203 -14.91 -9.41 11.25
N GLY A 204 -14.33 -9.66 10.08
CA GLY A 204 -14.49 -10.90 9.32
C GLY A 204 -15.90 -11.12 8.80
N SER A 205 -16.66 -10.03 8.60
CA SER A 205 -18.09 -10.11 8.28
C SER A 205 -18.38 -10.50 6.82
N LYS A 206 -17.39 -10.42 5.93
CA LYS A 206 -17.56 -10.58 4.47
C LYS A 206 -16.61 -11.61 3.82
N GLY A 207 -16.17 -12.58 4.57
CA GLY A 207 -15.45 -13.74 4.05
C GLY A 207 -13.93 -13.66 4.05
N ALA A 208 -13.30 -12.50 4.14
CA ALA A 208 -11.87 -12.39 4.40
C ALA A 208 -11.59 -12.46 5.92
N LYS A 209 -10.84 -13.45 6.35
CA LYS A 209 -10.39 -13.61 7.75
C LYS A 209 -8.89 -13.78 7.79
#